data_9f2e0b68157433eebf493ebede00771f
#
_entry.id   9f2e0b68157433eebf493ebede00771f
#
_cell.length_a   1.000
_cell.length_b   1.000
_cell.length_c   1.000
_cell.angle_alpha   90.00
_cell.angle_beta   90.00
_cell.angle_gamma   90.00
#
_symmetry.space_group_name_H-M   'P 1'
#
loop_
_entity.id
_entity.type
_entity.pdbx_description
1 polymer ?
#
loop_
_entity_poly.entity_id
_entity_poly.type
_entity_poly.pdbx_seq_one_letter_code
_entity_poly.pdbx_strand_id
1 'polypeptide(L)'
;MSGIPRAPLLLGLAGLIPFLWGALTVLLPTLNDWSTATLGARFTGPYVQLFYGAVILSFMSGVLWGFAAKVEGTQAAYGYALSVLPALWAFFMTGNGPTSASINLITGFVGLLALDVTFARWGLTPPWWIPLRILLTSIVILCLAVTAFL
;
A
#
# COMPACT_ATOMS: atom_id res chain seq x y z
N MET A 1 -0.99 1.76 20.20
CA MET A 1 -1.16 0.50 19.45
C MET A 1 -1.72 -0.62 20.32
N SER A 2 -2.19 -0.26 21.51
CA SER A 2 -2.95 -1.18 22.33
C SER A 2 -4.25 -1.55 21.60
N GLY A 3 -4.59 -2.82 21.56
CA GLY A 3 -5.76 -3.32 20.87
C GLY A 3 -5.51 -3.91 19.49
N ILE A 4 -4.35 -3.67 18.86
CA ILE A 4 -3.99 -4.35 17.61
C ILE A 4 -3.34 -5.68 17.96
N PRO A 5 -3.86 -6.82 17.45
CA PRO A 5 -3.24 -8.12 17.68
C PRO A 5 -1.80 -8.16 17.17
N ARG A 6 -0.96 -8.97 17.80
CA ARG A 6 0.47 -9.03 17.46
C ARG A 6 0.74 -9.49 16.03
N ALA A 7 0.03 -10.52 15.56
CA ALA A 7 0.31 -11.07 14.24
C ALA A 7 0.07 -10.06 13.10
N PRO A 8 -1.10 -9.41 12.99
CA PRO A 8 -1.29 -8.40 11.95
C PRO A 8 -0.39 -7.17 12.15
N LEU A 9 -0.07 -6.79 13.38
CA LEU A 9 0.85 -5.68 13.62
C LEU A 9 2.26 -6.02 13.12
N LEU A 10 2.80 -7.16 13.51
CA LEU A 10 4.16 -7.56 13.12
C LEU A 10 4.28 -7.80 11.61
N LEU A 11 3.29 -8.47 11.00
CA LEU A 11 3.29 -8.69 9.57
C LEU A 11 3.09 -7.38 8.79
N GLY A 12 2.25 -6.50 9.29
CA GLY A 12 2.08 -5.17 8.71
C GLY A 12 3.36 -4.35 8.74
N LEU A 13 4.04 -4.33 9.88
CA LEU A 13 5.33 -3.63 10.01
C LEU A 13 6.40 -4.27 9.12
N ALA A 14 6.46 -5.59 9.06
CA ALA A 14 7.37 -6.30 8.16
C ALA A 14 7.07 -5.96 6.70
N GLY A 15 5.81 -5.77 6.35
CA GLY A 15 5.39 -5.36 5.01
C GLY A 15 5.84 -3.96 4.61
N LEU A 16 6.35 -3.15 5.54
CA LEU A 16 6.94 -1.84 5.23
C LEU A 16 8.37 -1.94 4.74
N ILE A 17 9.04 -3.07 4.93
CA ILE A 17 10.49 -3.22 4.64
C ILE A 17 10.83 -2.83 3.21
N PRO A 18 10.13 -3.29 2.16
CA PRO A 18 10.46 -2.88 0.78
C PRO A 18 10.30 -1.38 0.53
N PHE A 19 9.33 -0.73 1.17
CA PHE A 19 9.16 0.71 1.06
C PHE A 19 10.30 1.47 1.74
N LEU A 20 10.69 1.05 2.94
CA LEU A 20 11.82 1.64 3.67
C LEU A 20 13.13 1.41 2.92
N TRP A 21 13.34 0.23 2.40
CA TRP A 21 14.53 -0.11 1.60
C TRP A 21 14.61 0.77 0.35
N GLY A 22 13.51 0.92 -0.38
CA GLY A 22 13.47 1.77 -1.55
C GLY A 22 13.81 3.23 -1.22
N ALA A 23 13.25 3.78 -0.14
CA ALA A 23 13.54 5.13 0.30
C ALA A 23 15.02 5.29 0.70
N LEU A 24 15.58 4.32 1.42
CA LEU A 24 17.01 4.33 1.80
C LEU A 24 17.92 4.35 0.57
N THR A 25 17.65 3.54 -0.42
CA THR A 25 18.47 3.48 -1.64
C THR A 25 18.34 4.74 -2.48
N VAL A 26 17.21 5.44 -2.43
CA VAL A 26 17.06 6.75 -3.07
C VAL A 26 17.91 7.81 -2.35
N LEU A 27 17.94 7.78 -1.02
CA LEU A 27 18.66 8.78 -0.22
C LEU A 27 20.17 8.57 -0.19
N LEU A 28 20.64 7.33 -0.32
CA LEU A 28 22.05 6.97 -0.17
C LEU A 28 22.62 6.44 -1.50
N PRO A 29 23.35 7.29 -2.27
CA PRO A 29 23.87 6.87 -3.59
C PRO A 29 24.77 5.64 -3.54
N THR A 30 25.61 5.51 -2.53
CA THR A 30 26.48 4.34 -2.36
C THR A 30 25.67 3.05 -2.18
N LEU A 31 24.61 3.12 -1.38
CA LEU A 31 23.73 1.98 -1.16
C LEU A 31 22.94 1.65 -2.43
N ASN A 32 22.53 2.67 -3.18
CA ASN A 32 21.86 2.50 -4.47
C ASN A 32 22.74 1.74 -5.45
N ASP A 33 24.00 2.16 -5.58
CA ASP A 33 24.97 1.52 -6.48
C ASP A 33 25.21 0.07 -6.11
N TRP A 34 25.43 -0.19 -4.82
CA TRP A 34 25.62 -1.56 -4.33
C TRP A 34 24.40 -2.43 -4.59
N SER A 35 23.22 -1.92 -4.28
CA SER A 35 21.95 -2.64 -4.44
C SER A 35 21.68 -2.94 -5.92
N THR A 36 21.90 -1.96 -6.80
CA THR A 36 21.72 -2.15 -8.25
C THR A 36 22.66 -3.21 -8.80
N ALA A 37 23.93 -3.18 -8.36
CA ALA A 37 24.95 -4.14 -8.82
C ALA A 37 24.71 -5.55 -8.28
N THR A 38 24.20 -5.67 -7.05
CA THR A 38 24.08 -6.95 -6.35
C THR A 38 22.68 -7.58 -6.50
N LEU A 39 21.63 -6.77 -6.32
CA LEU A 39 20.25 -7.24 -6.30
C LEU A 39 19.51 -6.94 -7.62
N GLY A 40 20.00 -5.99 -8.40
CA GLY A 40 19.38 -5.53 -9.63
C GLY A 40 18.47 -4.31 -9.42
N ALA A 41 18.19 -3.61 -10.52
CA ALA A 41 17.40 -2.37 -10.49
C ALA A 41 15.98 -2.58 -9.95
N ARG A 42 15.40 -3.75 -10.19
CA ARG A 42 14.03 -4.08 -9.72
C ARG A 42 13.90 -3.96 -8.20
N PHE A 43 14.95 -4.28 -7.46
CA PHE A 43 14.94 -4.29 -5.99
C PHE A 43 15.61 -3.06 -5.38
N THR A 44 15.76 -1.99 -6.16
CA THR A 44 16.51 -0.80 -5.78
C THR A 44 15.71 0.45 -6.11
N GLY A 45 15.82 1.46 -5.25
CA GLY A 45 15.29 2.80 -5.48
C GLY A 45 13.79 2.83 -5.71
N PRO A 46 13.31 3.58 -6.72
CA PRO A 46 11.87 3.70 -6.94
C PRO A 46 11.23 2.39 -7.40
N TYR A 47 11.94 1.53 -8.11
CA TYR A 47 11.36 0.34 -8.72
C TYR A 47 10.87 -0.69 -7.71
N VAL A 48 11.61 -0.92 -6.62
CA VAL A 48 11.15 -1.84 -5.57
C VAL A 48 9.85 -1.34 -4.96
N GLN A 49 9.72 -0.03 -4.76
CA GLN A 49 8.49 0.56 -4.23
C GLN A 49 7.33 0.45 -5.22
N LEU A 50 7.60 0.65 -6.52
CA LEU A 50 6.55 0.58 -7.55
C LEU A 50 5.96 -0.82 -7.67
N PHE A 51 6.83 -1.82 -7.81
CA PHE A 51 6.37 -3.20 -7.97
C PHE A 51 5.68 -3.70 -6.70
N TYR A 52 6.30 -3.46 -5.56
CA TYR A 52 5.75 -3.90 -4.29
C TYR A 52 4.47 -3.14 -3.93
N GLY A 53 4.45 -1.82 -4.16
CA GLY A 53 3.26 -0.99 -3.91
C GLY A 53 2.05 -1.43 -4.72
N ALA A 54 2.25 -1.78 -6.00
CA ALA A 54 1.19 -2.31 -6.84
C ALA A 54 0.66 -3.65 -6.29
N VAL A 55 1.56 -4.52 -5.82
CA VAL A 55 1.18 -5.79 -5.20
C VAL A 55 0.36 -5.55 -3.93
N ILE A 56 0.78 -4.61 -3.08
CA ILE A 56 0.08 -4.30 -1.83
C ILE A 56 -1.30 -3.70 -2.12
N LEU A 57 -1.43 -2.77 -3.07
CA LEU A 57 -2.75 -2.24 -3.44
C LEU A 57 -3.68 -3.35 -3.92
N SER A 58 -3.16 -4.28 -4.71
CA SER A 58 -3.93 -5.41 -5.21
C SER A 58 -4.32 -6.38 -4.09
N PHE A 59 -3.39 -6.65 -3.17
CA PHE A 59 -3.65 -7.47 -1.98
C PHE A 59 -4.75 -6.85 -1.12
N MET A 60 -4.67 -5.55 -0.89
CA MET A 60 -5.66 -4.84 -0.08
C MET A 60 -7.04 -4.79 -0.76
N SER A 61 -7.09 -4.72 -2.09
CA SER A 61 -8.34 -4.92 -2.83
C SER A 61 -9.00 -6.26 -2.47
N GLY A 62 -8.20 -7.32 -2.42
CA GLY A 62 -8.68 -8.65 -2.03
C GLY A 62 -9.20 -8.69 -0.60
N VAL A 63 -8.55 -7.97 0.33
CA VAL A 63 -9.02 -7.87 1.71
C VAL A 63 -10.39 -7.18 1.77
N LEU A 64 -10.58 -6.07 1.04
CA LEU A 64 -11.86 -5.37 0.96
C LEU A 64 -12.95 -6.26 0.36
N TRP A 65 -12.62 -7.00 -0.69
CA TRP A 65 -13.54 -7.98 -1.26
C TRP A 65 -13.98 -9.00 -0.19
N GLY A 66 -13.04 -9.50 0.61
CA GLY A 66 -13.32 -10.42 1.71
C GLY A 66 -14.26 -9.80 2.76
N PHE A 67 -14.11 -8.52 3.07
CA PHE A 67 -15.02 -7.81 3.97
C PHE A 67 -16.43 -7.71 3.36
N ALA A 68 -16.53 -7.38 2.07
CA ALA A 68 -17.83 -7.31 1.39
C ALA A 68 -18.54 -8.67 1.37
N ALA A 69 -17.80 -9.75 1.30
CA ALA A 69 -18.34 -11.11 1.25
C ALA A 69 -19.07 -11.53 2.54
N LYS A 70 -18.94 -10.76 3.62
CA LYS A 70 -19.62 -11.04 4.88
C LYS A 70 -21.08 -10.59 4.92
N VAL A 71 -21.51 -9.77 3.97
CA VAL A 71 -22.86 -9.21 3.90
C VAL A 71 -23.49 -9.55 2.56
N GLU A 72 -24.77 -9.22 2.41
CA GLU A 72 -25.55 -9.51 1.21
C GLU A 72 -26.28 -8.26 0.74
N GLY A 73 -26.85 -8.34 -0.47
CA GLY A 73 -27.70 -7.29 -1.02
C GLY A 73 -26.91 -6.11 -1.58
N THR A 74 -27.50 -4.94 -1.52
CA THR A 74 -26.97 -3.71 -2.13
C THR A 74 -25.65 -3.28 -1.52
N GLN A 75 -25.51 -3.40 -0.19
CA GLN A 75 -24.27 -3.06 0.52
C GLN A 75 -23.11 -3.95 0.03
N ALA A 76 -23.35 -5.24 -0.13
CA ALA A 76 -22.33 -6.15 -0.65
C ALA A 76 -21.94 -5.77 -2.08
N ALA A 77 -22.91 -5.44 -2.94
CA ALA A 77 -22.64 -5.04 -4.31
C ALA A 77 -21.75 -3.80 -4.39
N TYR A 78 -22.03 -2.76 -3.60
CA TYR A 78 -21.18 -1.58 -3.49
C TYR A 78 -19.80 -1.94 -2.96
N GLY A 79 -19.74 -2.80 -1.94
CA GLY A 79 -18.47 -3.26 -1.36
C GLY A 79 -17.59 -3.96 -2.39
N TYR A 80 -18.15 -4.88 -3.17
CA TYR A 80 -17.41 -5.55 -4.25
C TYR A 80 -16.92 -4.56 -5.31
N ALA A 81 -17.79 -3.65 -5.75
CA ALA A 81 -17.42 -2.65 -6.75
C ALA A 81 -16.27 -1.75 -6.26
N LEU A 82 -16.35 -1.26 -5.02
CA LEU A 82 -15.31 -0.43 -4.44
C LEU A 82 -14.00 -1.19 -4.21
N SER A 83 -14.09 -2.47 -3.86
CA SER A 83 -12.92 -3.28 -3.51
C SER A 83 -11.94 -3.47 -4.66
N VAL A 84 -12.40 -3.45 -5.91
CA VAL A 84 -11.51 -3.65 -7.06
C VAL A 84 -10.78 -2.38 -7.48
N LEU A 85 -11.19 -1.21 -7.01
CA LEU A 85 -10.62 0.08 -7.42
C LEU A 85 -9.12 0.20 -7.12
N PRO A 86 -8.60 -0.18 -5.93
CA PRO A 86 -7.16 -0.07 -5.69
C PRO A 86 -6.32 -0.93 -6.63
N ALA A 87 -6.77 -2.14 -6.95
CA ALA A 87 -6.06 -3.03 -7.87
C ALA A 87 -6.05 -2.46 -9.29
N LEU A 88 -7.18 -1.94 -9.76
CA LEU A 88 -7.28 -1.31 -11.08
C LEU A 88 -6.44 -0.05 -11.15
N TRP A 89 -6.45 0.75 -10.10
CA TRP A 89 -5.61 1.94 -10.01
C TRP A 89 -4.12 1.57 -10.14
N ALA A 90 -3.68 0.56 -9.39
CA ALA A 90 -2.30 0.07 -9.47
C ALA A 90 -1.95 -0.39 -10.88
N PHE A 91 -2.86 -1.09 -11.54
CA PHE A 91 -2.62 -1.60 -12.89
C PHE A 91 -2.49 -0.46 -13.92
N PHE A 92 -3.40 0.50 -13.91
CA PHE A 92 -3.45 1.53 -14.95
C PHE A 92 -2.53 2.72 -14.69
N MET A 93 -2.19 3.01 -13.43
CA MET A 93 -1.58 4.28 -13.05
C MET A 93 -0.09 4.20 -12.69
N THR A 94 0.54 3.04 -12.84
CA THR A 94 1.94 2.88 -12.44
C THR A 94 2.88 2.63 -13.63
N GLY A 95 2.42 2.87 -14.87
CA GLY A 95 3.19 2.58 -16.08
C GLY A 95 3.96 3.76 -16.67
N ASN A 96 3.79 4.98 -16.17
CA ASN A 96 4.26 6.20 -16.83
C ASN A 96 5.58 6.76 -16.27
N GLY A 97 6.45 5.90 -15.76
CA GLY A 97 7.74 6.28 -15.21
C GLY A 97 7.75 6.41 -13.70
N PRO A 98 8.96 6.41 -13.08
CA PRO A 98 9.07 6.27 -11.63
C PRO A 98 8.43 7.40 -10.82
N THR A 99 8.64 8.65 -11.19
CA THR A 99 8.09 9.79 -10.44
C THR A 99 6.57 9.82 -10.52
N SER A 100 6.02 9.71 -11.73
CA SER A 100 4.56 9.68 -11.95
C SER A 100 3.93 8.49 -11.22
N ALA A 101 4.54 7.31 -11.31
CA ALA A 101 4.04 6.12 -10.65
C ALA A 101 4.09 6.25 -9.13
N SER A 102 5.13 6.86 -8.56
CA SER A 102 5.22 7.10 -7.11
C SER A 102 4.10 8.03 -6.63
N ILE A 103 3.84 9.10 -7.34
CA ILE A 103 2.75 10.03 -7.03
C ILE A 103 1.40 9.32 -7.13
N ASN A 104 1.20 8.51 -8.17
CA ASN A 104 -0.03 7.76 -8.36
C ASN A 104 -0.23 6.69 -7.29
N LEU A 105 0.86 6.07 -6.80
CA LEU A 105 0.78 5.16 -5.66
C LEU A 105 0.38 5.88 -4.38
N ILE A 106 0.93 7.07 -4.11
CA ILE A 106 0.51 7.88 -2.97
C ILE A 106 -0.99 8.13 -3.05
N THR A 107 -1.48 8.56 -4.20
CA THR A 107 -2.91 8.77 -4.43
C THR A 107 -3.71 7.48 -4.19
N GLY A 108 -3.21 6.36 -4.69
CA GLY A 108 -3.84 5.05 -4.51
C GLY A 108 -3.92 4.64 -3.04
N PHE A 109 -2.86 4.85 -2.27
CA PHE A 109 -2.87 4.52 -0.84
C PHE A 109 -3.77 5.44 -0.02
N VAL A 110 -3.84 6.73 -0.37
CA VAL A 110 -4.81 7.65 0.24
C VAL A 110 -6.24 7.20 -0.07
N GLY A 111 -6.53 6.88 -1.33
CA GLY A 111 -7.84 6.37 -1.73
C GLY A 111 -8.20 5.05 -1.03
N LEU A 112 -7.22 4.16 -0.90
CA LEU A 112 -7.41 2.90 -0.16
C LEU A 112 -7.78 3.17 1.29
N LEU A 113 -7.11 4.12 1.96
CA LEU A 113 -7.44 4.46 3.34
C LEU A 113 -8.87 5.01 3.46
N ALA A 114 -9.32 5.81 2.48
CA ALA A 114 -10.70 6.28 2.44
C ALA A 114 -11.69 5.11 2.32
N LEU A 115 -11.37 4.10 1.52
CA LEU A 115 -12.18 2.88 1.42
C LEU A 115 -12.15 2.08 2.72
N ASP A 116 -10.99 1.95 3.37
CA ASP A 116 -10.89 1.31 4.68
C ASP A 116 -11.84 1.96 5.70
N VAL A 117 -11.85 3.29 5.75
CA VAL A 117 -12.75 4.04 6.64
C VAL A 117 -14.22 3.80 6.29
N THR A 118 -14.55 3.78 5.01
CA THR A 118 -15.92 3.49 4.55
C THR A 118 -16.37 2.10 5.00
N PHE A 119 -15.53 1.09 4.81
CA PHE A 119 -15.85 -0.28 5.22
C PHE A 119 -15.96 -0.39 6.75
N ALA A 120 -15.13 0.36 7.50
CA ALA A 120 -15.22 0.41 8.95
C ALA A 120 -16.52 1.04 9.41
N ARG A 121 -16.99 2.09 8.74
CA ARG A 121 -18.30 2.71 9.04
C ARG A 121 -19.46 1.78 8.77
N TRP A 122 -19.32 0.87 7.82
CA TRP A 122 -20.30 -0.18 7.55
C TRP A 122 -20.23 -1.35 8.53
N GLY A 123 -19.29 -1.32 9.48
CA GLY A 123 -19.14 -2.38 10.48
C GLY A 123 -18.50 -3.65 9.94
N LEU A 124 -17.79 -3.60 8.82
CA LEU A 124 -17.25 -4.78 8.13
C LEU A 124 -15.82 -5.10 8.53
N THR A 125 -15.12 -4.18 9.22
CA THR A 125 -13.73 -4.34 9.59
C THR A 125 -13.57 -4.70 11.06
N PRO A 126 -12.44 -5.35 11.45
CA PRO A 126 -12.13 -5.51 12.86
C PRO A 126 -11.96 -4.15 13.57
N PRO A 127 -12.16 -4.07 14.92
CA PRO A 127 -12.04 -2.81 15.64
C PRO A 127 -10.64 -2.16 15.54
N TRP A 128 -9.59 -2.99 15.37
CA TRP A 128 -8.20 -2.55 15.31
C TRP A 128 -7.75 -2.19 13.89
N TRP A 129 -8.64 -2.31 12.88
CA TRP A 129 -8.27 -2.16 11.47
C TRP A 129 -7.81 -0.75 11.13
N ILE A 130 -8.60 0.27 11.46
CA ILE A 130 -8.28 1.65 11.10
C ILE A 130 -7.02 2.17 11.79
N PRO A 131 -6.79 1.96 13.10
CA PRO A 131 -5.50 2.35 13.70
C PRO A 131 -4.30 1.73 12.99
N LEU A 132 -4.37 0.45 12.64
CA LEU A 132 -3.31 -0.22 11.90
C LEU A 132 -3.13 0.40 10.51
N ARG A 133 -4.22 0.63 9.78
CA ARG A 133 -4.16 1.19 8.43
C ARG A 133 -3.60 2.60 8.41
N ILE A 134 -3.96 3.43 9.37
CA ILE A 134 -3.40 4.79 9.48
C ILE A 134 -1.90 4.73 9.70
N LEU A 135 -1.43 3.89 10.62
CA LEU A 135 -0.01 3.73 10.89
C LEU A 135 0.76 3.31 9.64
N LEU A 136 0.33 2.22 9.00
CA LEU A 136 1.03 1.66 7.85
C LEU A 136 0.99 2.60 6.64
N THR A 137 -0.16 3.18 6.36
CA THR A 137 -0.34 4.09 5.22
C THR A 137 0.49 5.35 5.38
N SER A 138 0.59 5.90 6.58
CA SER A 138 1.42 7.07 6.85
C SER A 138 2.89 6.81 6.51
N ILE A 139 3.42 5.67 6.91
CA ILE A 139 4.81 5.30 6.65
C ILE A 139 5.03 5.04 5.15
N VAL A 140 4.11 4.35 4.50
CA VAL A 140 4.19 4.09 3.04
C VAL A 140 4.21 5.41 2.27
N ILE A 141 3.33 6.34 2.60
CA ILE A 141 3.25 7.64 1.93
C ILE A 141 4.54 8.43 2.12
N LEU A 142 5.11 8.42 3.33
CA LEU A 142 6.40 9.09 3.59
C LEU A 142 7.52 8.49 2.73
N CYS A 143 7.60 7.18 2.65
CA CYS A 143 8.61 6.50 1.84
C CYS A 143 8.45 6.81 0.34
N LEU A 144 7.22 6.81 -0.16
CA LEU A 144 6.93 7.15 -1.55
C LEU A 144 7.20 8.64 -1.84
N ALA A 145 6.92 9.53 -0.89
CA ALA A 145 7.19 10.95 -1.03
C ALA A 145 8.70 11.24 -1.13
N VAL A 146 9.52 10.53 -0.36
CA VAL A 146 10.98 10.61 -0.50
C VAL A 146 11.39 10.30 -1.94
N THR A 147 10.86 9.25 -2.51
CA THR A 147 11.17 8.83 -3.87
C THR A 147 10.63 9.80 -4.92
N ALA A 148 9.43 10.32 -4.73
CA ALA A 148 8.78 11.19 -5.71
C ALA A 148 9.38 12.60 -5.75
N PHE A 149 9.86 13.11 -4.61
CA PHE A 149 10.23 14.52 -4.47
C PHE A 149 11.70 14.77 -4.12
N LEU A 150 12.47 13.76 -3.86
CA LEU A 150 13.91 13.85 -3.62
C LEU A 150 14.70 13.05 -4.64
#